data_d99f957299c7ab8d80e5b1e0a7abb741
#
_entry.id   d99f957299c7ab8d80e5b1e0a7abb741
#
_cell.length_a   1.000
_cell.length_b   1.000
_cell.length_c   1.000
_cell.angle_alpha   90.00
_cell.angle_beta   90.00
_cell.angle_gamma   90.00
#
_symmetry.space_group_name_H-M   'P 1'
#
loop_
_entity.id
_entity.type
_entity.pdbx_description
1 polymer ?
#
loop_
_entity_poly.entity_id
_entity_poly.type
_entity_poly.pdbx_seq_one_letter_code
_entity_poly.pdbx_strand_id
1 'polypeptide(L)'
;MTYVYLMENKTPLDEALVKGHVAHLRELEHRGKLVLCGPFTDYPGGMVVFSAASAAEATAIAEADPFVSSGFKTYSLRALEVASAENNYLLYDE
;
A
#
# COMPACT_ATOMS: atom_id res chain seq x y z
N MET A 1 -12.34 5.04 -1.61
CA MET A 1 -11.71 4.42 -2.79
C MET A 1 -10.52 3.61 -2.35
N THR A 2 -10.22 2.56 -3.07
CA THR A 2 -9.13 1.66 -2.73
C THR A 2 -7.90 1.96 -3.58
N TYR A 3 -6.75 1.97 -2.94
CA TYR A 3 -5.47 2.23 -3.59
C TYR A 3 -4.47 1.16 -3.17
N VAL A 4 -3.46 0.96 -3.98
CA VAL A 4 -2.35 0.07 -3.65
C VAL A 4 -1.04 0.76 -3.99
N TYR A 5 -0.09 0.72 -3.07
CA TYR A 5 1.28 1.03 -3.45
C TYR A 5 2.14 -0.22 -3.38
N LEU A 6 2.86 -0.43 -4.47
CA LEU A 6 3.77 -1.55 -4.64
C LEU A 6 5.18 -1.03 -4.45
N MET A 7 5.97 -1.72 -3.66
CA MET A 7 7.32 -1.29 -3.33
C MET A 7 8.33 -2.30 -3.83
N GLU A 8 9.47 -1.80 -4.25
CA GLU A 8 10.59 -2.61 -4.70
C GLU A 8 11.83 -2.23 -3.89
N ASN A 9 12.52 -3.21 -3.33
CA ASN A 9 13.69 -2.95 -2.48
C ASN A 9 14.85 -2.47 -3.34
N LYS A 10 15.50 -1.38 -2.91
CA LYS A 10 16.71 -0.85 -3.54
C LYS A 10 17.97 -1.24 -2.78
N THR A 11 17.84 -1.51 -1.48
CA THR A 11 18.95 -1.81 -0.58
C THR A 11 18.54 -2.92 0.37
N PRO A 12 19.50 -3.56 1.07
CA PRO A 12 19.17 -4.54 2.11
C PRO A 12 18.29 -3.93 3.19
N LEU A 13 17.53 -4.79 3.87
CA LEU A 13 16.62 -4.34 4.93
C LEU A 13 17.36 -3.62 6.05
N ASP A 14 16.79 -2.49 6.49
CA ASP A 14 17.24 -1.71 7.64
C ASP A 14 16.20 -1.87 8.74
N GLU A 15 16.62 -2.36 9.89
CA GLU A 15 15.70 -2.65 11.01
C GLU A 15 14.93 -1.41 11.47
N ALA A 16 15.59 -0.26 11.54
CA ALA A 16 14.93 0.98 11.97
C ALA A 16 13.84 1.40 10.98
N LEU A 17 14.10 1.25 9.68
CA LEU A 17 13.11 1.55 8.64
C LEU A 17 11.95 0.56 8.67
N VAL A 18 12.22 -0.72 8.93
CA VAL A 18 11.17 -1.73 9.09
C VAL A 18 10.25 -1.37 10.26
N LYS A 19 10.82 -0.95 11.39
CA LYS A 19 10.02 -0.53 12.55
C LYS A 19 9.18 0.70 12.24
N GLY A 20 9.72 1.67 11.52
CA GLY A 20 8.99 2.85 11.08
C GLY A 20 7.85 2.51 10.13
N HIS A 21 8.12 1.62 9.18
CA HIS A 21 7.11 1.11 8.25
C HIS A 21 5.96 0.42 9.00
N VAL A 22 6.27 -0.44 9.97
CA VAL A 22 5.27 -1.13 10.78
C VAL A 22 4.42 -0.12 11.57
N ALA A 23 5.05 0.91 12.13
CA ALA A 23 4.33 1.97 12.85
C ALA A 23 3.35 2.69 11.91
N HIS A 24 3.77 2.96 10.68
CA HIS A 24 2.92 3.58 9.67
C HIS A 24 1.71 2.70 9.34
N LEU A 25 1.92 1.38 9.18
CA LEU A 25 0.85 0.44 8.92
C LEU A 25 -0.14 0.35 10.09
N ARG A 26 0.37 0.35 11.32
CA ARG A 26 -0.49 0.34 12.51
C ARG A 26 -1.36 1.58 12.59
N GLU A 27 -0.80 2.74 12.22
CA GLU A 27 -1.57 3.98 12.18
C GLU A 27 -2.68 3.91 11.14
N LEU A 28 -2.40 3.38 9.95
CA LEU A 28 -3.41 3.18 8.92
C LEU A 28 -4.51 2.23 9.39
N GLU A 29 -4.13 1.14 10.06
CA GLU A 29 -5.09 0.18 10.59
C GLU A 29 -5.95 0.83 11.68
N HIS A 30 -5.33 1.58 12.57
CA HIS A 30 -6.05 2.29 13.65
C HIS A 30 -7.07 3.27 13.08
N ARG A 31 -6.75 3.92 11.96
CA ARG A 31 -7.65 4.84 11.27
C ARG A 31 -8.69 4.14 10.38
N GLY A 32 -8.67 2.81 10.34
CA GLY A 32 -9.60 2.03 9.52
C GLY A 32 -9.32 2.10 8.03
N LYS A 33 -8.11 2.47 7.63
CA LYS A 33 -7.74 2.65 6.22
C LYS A 33 -6.97 1.48 5.63
N LEU A 34 -6.40 0.61 6.45
CA LEU A 34 -5.61 -0.52 5.95
C LEU A 34 -6.52 -1.67 5.54
N VAL A 35 -6.37 -2.18 4.33
CA VAL A 35 -7.09 -3.35 3.84
C VAL A 35 -6.25 -4.61 4.01
N LEU A 36 -5.07 -4.63 3.41
CA LEU A 36 -4.09 -5.70 3.60
C LEU A 36 -2.71 -5.20 3.19
N CYS A 37 -1.67 -5.88 3.66
CA CYS A 37 -0.30 -5.53 3.31
C CYS A 37 0.60 -6.74 3.56
N GLY A 38 1.77 -6.72 2.98
CA GLY A 38 2.76 -7.75 3.24
C GLY A 38 3.92 -7.70 2.27
N PRO A 39 5.04 -8.31 2.66
CA PRO A 39 6.16 -8.51 1.75
C PRO A 39 5.85 -9.65 0.77
N PHE A 40 6.45 -9.59 -0.41
CA PHE A 40 6.38 -10.72 -1.33
C PHE A 40 7.34 -11.82 -0.88
N THR A 41 6.95 -13.06 -1.09
CA THR A 41 7.77 -14.21 -0.68
C THR A 41 8.78 -14.63 -1.75
N ASP A 42 8.57 -14.20 -2.98
CA ASP A 42 9.36 -14.62 -4.14
C ASP A 42 9.99 -13.43 -4.90
N TYR A 43 9.91 -12.24 -4.33
CA TYR A 43 10.40 -11.03 -4.98
C TYR A 43 10.78 -10.00 -3.91
N PRO A 44 11.87 -9.23 -4.12
CA PRO A 44 12.30 -8.22 -3.13
C PRO A 44 11.39 -6.98 -3.15
N GLY A 45 10.36 -6.98 -2.32
CA GLY A 45 9.40 -5.91 -2.23
C GLY A 45 8.17 -6.34 -1.47
N GLY A 46 7.12 -5.55 -1.59
CA GLY A 46 5.84 -5.80 -0.94
C GLY A 46 4.79 -4.84 -1.42
N MET A 47 3.60 -4.93 -0.83
CA MET A 47 2.52 -4.03 -1.19
C MET A 47 1.66 -3.66 0.02
N VAL A 48 0.99 -2.52 -0.09
CA VAL A 48 0.02 -2.05 0.90
C VAL A 48 -1.24 -1.67 0.15
N VAL A 49 -2.35 -2.27 0.52
CA VAL A 49 -3.68 -1.95 -0.01
C VAL A 49 -4.45 -1.19 1.07
N PHE A 50 -4.97 -0.03 0.72
CA PHE A 50 -5.57 0.89 1.69
C PHE A 50 -6.67 1.72 1.05
N SER A 51 -7.47 2.38 1.88
CA SER A 51 -8.52 3.28 1.41
C SER A 51 -8.09 4.74 1.60
N ALA A 52 -8.52 5.59 0.68
CA ALA A 52 -8.29 7.03 0.75
C ALA A 52 -9.45 7.75 0.04
N ALA A 53 -9.67 8.99 0.41
CA ALA A 53 -10.75 9.79 -0.17
C ALA A 53 -10.41 10.31 -1.57
N SER A 54 -9.12 10.44 -1.87
CA SER A 54 -8.67 11.00 -3.14
C SER A 54 -7.28 10.49 -3.49
N ALA A 55 -6.87 10.68 -4.75
CA ALA A 55 -5.53 10.36 -5.21
C ALA A 55 -4.47 11.19 -4.44
N ALA A 56 -4.77 12.43 -4.11
CA ALA A 56 -3.86 13.29 -3.35
C ALA A 56 -3.64 12.72 -1.94
N GLU A 57 -4.69 12.29 -1.27
CA GLU A 57 -4.58 11.65 0.04
C GLU A 57 -3.80 10.33 -0.07
N ALA A 58 -4.09 9.52 -1.09
CA ALA A 58 -3.41 8.25 -1.31
C ALA A 58 -1.90 8.46 -1.52
N THR A 59 -1.52 9.46 -2.29
CA THR A 59 -0.11 9.82 -2.49
C THR A 59 0.54 10.22 -1.17
N ALA A 60 -0.13 11.07 -0.39
CA ALA A 60 0.39 11.50 0.91
C ALA A 60 0.60 10.32 1.86
N ILE A 61 -0.34 9.37 1.87
CA ILE A 61 -0.23 8.17 2.69
C ILE A 61 0.97 7.32 2.26
N ALA A 62 1.12 7.07 0.96
CA ALA A 62 2.24 6.27 0.46
C ALA A 62 3.59 6.94 0.76
N GLU A 63 3.67 8.26 0.57
CA GLU A 63 4.92 9.00 0.78
C GLU A 63 5.24 9.22 2.25
N ALA A 64 4.29 9.03 3.15
CA ALA A 64 4.54 9.08 4.58
C ALA A 64 5.16 7.78 5.12
N ASP A 65 5.12 6.69 4.35
CA ASP A 65 5.78 5.44 4.74
C ASP A 65 7.29 5.64 4.72
N PRO A 66 8.00 5.38 5.83
CA PRO A 66 9.46 5.53 5.88
C PRO A 66 10.22 4.74 4.80
N PHE A 67 9.69 3.61 4.35
CA PHE A 67 10.27 2.87 3.24
C PHE A 67 10.30 3.69 1.96
N VAL A 68 9.31 4.55 1.76
CA VAL A 68 9.19 5.42 0.59
C VAL A 68 9.94 6.73 0.81
N SER A 69 9.66 7.41 1.93
CA SER A 69 10.21 8.74 2.20
C SER A 69 11.73 8.75 2.36
N SER A 70 12.30 7.66 2.84
CA SER A 70 13.76 7.54 3.01
C SER A 70 14.48 7.22 1.70
N GLY A 71 13.74 6.86 0.64
CA GLY A 71 14.34 6.38 -0.60
C GLY A 71 14.84 4.93 -0.52
N PHE A 72 14.54 4.22 0.56
CA PHE A 72 14.92 2.83 0.76
C PHE A 72 14.31 1.91 -0.30
N LYS A 73 13.05 2.20 -0.69
CA LYS A 73 12.32 1.46 -1.72
C LYS A 73 11.78 2.43 -2.77
N THR A 74 11.75 1.98 -4.01
CA THR A 74 10.93 2.64 -5.02
C THR A 74 9.48 2.18 -4.86
N TYR A 75 8.54 2.98 -5.33
CA TYR A 75 7.14 2.60 -5.24
C TYR A 75 6.34 3.02 -6.47
N SER A 76 5.24 2.31 -6.67
CA SER A 76 4.21 2.68 -7.65
C SER A 76 2.87 2.73 -6.94
N LEU A 77 2.08 3.76 -7.21
CA LEU A 77 0.74 3.91 -6.64
C LEU A 77 -0.28 3.66 -7.73
N ARG A 78 -1.30 2.85 -7.41
CA ARG A 78 -2.41 2.55 -8.32
C ARG A 78 -3.73 2.69 -7.60
N ALA A 79 -4.74 3.18 -8.33
CA ALA A 79 -6.12 3.12 -7.87
C ALA A 79 -6.67 1.75 -8.27
N LEU A 80 -7.34 1.10 -7.33
CA LEU A 80 -7.88 -0.23 -7.53
C LEU A 80 -9.40 -0.21 -7.36
N GLU A 81 -10.11 -0.69 -8.36
CA GLU A 81 -11.54 -0.94 -8.23
C GLU A 81 -11.72 -2.40 -7.83
N VAL A 82 -12.21 -2.62 -6.61
CA VAL A 82 -12.30 -3.97 -6.05
C VAL A 82 -13.42 -4.75 -6.71
N ALA A 83 -13.07 -5.85 -7.36
CA ALA A 83 -14.04 -6.79 -7.89
C ALA A 83 -14.43 -7.80 -6.81
N SER A 84 -15.72 -8.08 -6.67
CA SER A 84 -16.23 -9.00 -5.67
C SER A 84 -17.54 -9.63 -6.15
N ALA A 85 -17.99 -10.65 -5.43
CA ALA A 85 -19.28 -11.26 -5.73
C ALA A 85 -20.43 -10.24 -5.64
N GLU A 86 -20.32 -9.25 -4.74
CA GLU A 86 -21.36 -8.24 -4.55
C GLU A 86 -21.55 -7.35 -5.78
N ASN A 87 -20.50 -7.09 -6.53
CA ASN A 87 -20.60 -6.29 -7.76
C ASN A 87 -20.41 -7.13 -9.02
N ASN A 88 -20.63 -8.44 -8.89
CA ASN A 88 -20.52 -9.40 -9.98
C ASN A 88 -19.15 -9.34 -10.68
N TYR A 89 -18.09 -9.13 -9.88
CA TYR A 89 -16.71 -9.04 -10.34
C TYR A 89 -16.52 -7.99 -11.45
N LEU A 90 -17.30 -6.91 -11.38
CA LEU A 90 -17.29 -5.80 -12.35
C LEU A 90 -17.75 -6.22 -13.75
N LEU A 91 -18.44 -7.34 -13.86
CA LEU A 91 -19.04 -7.76 -15.13
C LEU A 91 -20.36 -7.02 -15.31
N TYR A 92 -20.46 -6.29 -16.42
CA TYR A 92 -21.67 -5.54 -16.76
C TYR A 92 -22.54 -6.34 -17.72
N ASP A 93 -23.82 -6.48 -17.37
CA ASP A 93 -24.79 -7.08 -18.26
C ASP A 93 -25.22 -6.05 -19.30
N GLU A 94 -25.30 -6.48 -20.52
CA GLU A 94 -25.71 -5.58 -21.62
C GLU A 94 -27.09 -5.89 -22.17
#